data_8fd70fbf6154ac02a3b3e72edd7c9178
#
_entry.id   8fd70fbf6154ac02a3b3e72edd7c9178
#
_cell.length_a   1.000
_cell.length_b   1.000
_cell.length_c   1.000
_cell.angle_alpha   90.00
_cell.angle_beta   90.00
_cell.angle_gamma   90.00
#
_symmetry.space_group_name_H-M   'P 1'
#
loop_
_entity.id
_entity.type
_entity.pdbx_description
1 polymer ?
#
loop_
_entity_poly.entity_id
_entity_poly.type
_entity_poly.pdbx_seq_one_letter_code
_entity_poly.pdbx_strand_id
1 'polypeptide(L)'
;PYFIVYDDGDDLLKKYDLLIERLEATDELFQRSSKPKVIVSVKHIDLEKTFATRYKRVISKRVERINDLDLFSEVLLKELSIGFEDSFEDSLKIIQNRIQIFKIIQELRSGNNDKIIAELNKLLDELFSSKGIQTDKDALCTKILKSLQDKFSMVLQTSSLEAADSEYQDIRLATIHSTKGETHKATLLMLDSEFKVDNTNNLPGYHILQLLKKYLLKDYCTLPVDKNDEQKETEKALKLAYVALSRPTHLVCIGIPSNQIENEPTIIQDLLDVGWQQYKEQDVT
;
A
#
# COMPACT_ATOMS: atom_id res chain seq x y z
N PRO A 1 -22.04 -2.69 -6.53
CA PRO A 1 -20.75 -3.37 -6.70
C PRO A 1 -20.75 -4.16 -8.01
N TYR A 2 -19.58 -4.27 -8.64
CA TYR A 2 -19.38 -4.97 -9.89
C TYR A 2 -18.42 -6.14 -9.73
N PHE A 3 -18.53 -7.13 -10.63
CA PHE A 3 -17.49 -8.14 -10.79
C PHE A 3 -17.12 -8.34 -12.26
N ILE A 4 -15.86 -8.68 -12.49
CA ILE A 4 -15.26 -8.95 -13.80
C ILE A 4 -14.72 -10.37 -13.79
N VAL A 5 -15.11 -11.16 -14.80
CA VAL A 5 -14.46 -12.45 -15.08
C VAL A 5 -13.37 -12.20 -16.10
N TYR A 6 -12.15 -12.69 -15.86
CA TYR A 6 -11.01 -12.44 -16.71
C TYR A 6 -10.16 -13.69 -16.96
N ASP A 7 -9.50 -13.73 -18.10
CA ASP A 7 -8.60 -14.83 -18.47
C ASP A 7 -7.14 -14.52 -18.13
N ASP A 8 -6.71 -13.27 -18.34
CA ASP A 8 -5.37 -12.78 -18.04
C ASP A 8 -5.37 -11.32 -17.58
N GLY A 9 -4.17 -10.78 -17.33
CA GLY A 9 -4.03 -9.41 -16.82
C GLY A 9 -4.38 -8.33 -17.81
N ASP A 10 -4.14 -8.55 -19.11
CA ASP A 10 -4.48 -7.58 -20.16
C ASP A 10 -5.99 -7.53 -20.37
N ASP A 11 -6.67 -8.68 -20.36
CA ASP A 11 -8.12 -8.78 -20.38
C ASP A 11 -8.76 -8.10 -19.16
N LEU A 12 -8.20 -8.32 -17.96
CA LEU A 12 -8.67 -7.65 -16.73
C LEU A 12 -8.54 -6.14 -16.81
N LEU A 13 -7.38 -5.64 -17.24
CA LEU A 13 -7.13 -4.20 -17.39
C LEU A 13 -8.11 -3.58 -18.38
N LYS A 14 -8.25 -4.17 -19.55
CA LYS A 14 -9.17 -3.69 -20.59
C LYS A 14 -10.61 -3.63 -20.09
N LYS A 15 -11.12 -4.71 -19.50
CA LYS A 15 -12.49 -4.76 -18.96
C LYS A 15 -12.72 -3.75 -17.83
N TYR A 16 -11.72 -3.59 -16.95
CA TYR A 16 -11.83 -2.64 -15.84
C TYR A 16 -11.79 -1.19 -16.31
N ASP A 17 -10.95 -0.87 -17.29
CA ASP A 17 -10.90 0.46 -17.89
C ASP A 17 -12.21 0.83 -18.60
N LEU A 18 -12.73 -0.06 -19.44
CA LEU A 18 -14.01 0.13 -20.11
C LEU A 18 -15.18 0.28 -19.12
N LEU A 19 -15.18 -0.45 -18.00
CA LEU A 19 -16.17 -0.26 -16.93
C LEU A 19 -16.05 1.15 -16.33
N ILE A 20 -14.84 1.62 -16.10
CA ILE A 20 -14.59 2.96 -15.57
C ILE A 20 -15.05 4.03 -16.56
N GLU A 21 -14.68 3.92 -17.83
CA GLU A 21 -15.13 4.86 -18.89
C GLU A 21 -16.65 4.95 -18.97
N ARG A 22 -17.34 3.81 -18.92
CA ARG A 22 -18.80 3.76 -18.90
C ARG A 22 -19.38 4.52 -17.68
N LEU A 23 -18.80 4.34 -16.50
CA LEU A 23 -19.26 5.04 -15.30
C LEU A 23 -18.92 6.52 -15.35
N GLU A 24 -17.78 6.91 -15.91
CA GLU A 24 -17.42 8.31 -16.14
C GLU A 24 -18.38 9.01 -17.12
N ALA A 25 -18.89 8.29 -18.11
CA ALA A 25 -19.86 8.81 -19.06
C ALA A 25 -21.28 8.96 -18.49
N THR A 26 -21.63 8.19 -17.44
CA THR A 26 -23.01 8.11 -16.92
C THR A 26 -23.20 8.72 -15.53
N ASP A 27 -22.11 8.94 -14.76
CA ASP A 27 -22.14 9.46 -13.39
C ASP A 27 -21.19 10.66 -13.24
N GLU A 28 -21.77 11.86 -13.13
CA GLU A 28 -21.00 13.11 -12.95
C GLU A 28 -20.13 13.11 -11.68
N LEU A 29 -20.60 12.50 -10.59
CA LEU A 29 -19.82 12.43 -9.33
C LEU A 29 -18.61 11.53 -9.51
N PHE A 30 -18.80 10.43 -10.23
CA PHE A 30 -17.71 9.54 -10.61
C PHE A 30 -16.69 10.29 -11.49
N GLN A 31 -17.16 10.99 -12.52
CA GLN A 31 -16.31 11.76 -13.45
C GLN A 31 -15.45 12.81 -12.73
N ARG A 32 -16.05 13.58 -11.82
CA ARG A 32 -15.36 14.69 -11.09
C ARG A 32 -14.32 14.24 -10.09
N SER A 33 -14.27 12.97 -9.73
CA SER A 33 -13.31 12.48 -8.72
C SER A 33 -11.91 12.35 -9.32
N SER A 34 -10.94 13.04 -8.74
CA SER A 34 -9.51 12.98 -9.09
C SER A 34 -8.73 11.89 -8.34
N LYS A 35 -9.41 11.08 -7.52
CA LYS A 35 -8.77 10.01 -6.75
C LYS A 35 -8.31 8.86 -7.66
N PRO A 36 -7.27 8.10 -7.27
CA PRO A 36 -6.71 7.05 -8.12
C PRO A 36 -7.70 5.89 -8.35
N LYS A 37 -7.54 5.25 -9.50
CA LYS A 37 -8.16 3.98 -9.89
C LYS A 37 -7.13 2.88 -9.61
N VAL A 38 -7.48 1.84 -8.85
CA VAL A 38 -6.49 0.87 -8.37
C VAL A 38 -6.99 -0.56 -8.56
N ILE A 39 -6.10 -1.42 -9.06
CA ILE A 39 -6.25 -2.88 -8.97
C ILE A 39 -5.35 -3.35 -7.84
N VAL A 40 -5.93 -4.09 -6.90
CA VAL A 40 -5.20 -4.61 -5.74
C VAL A 40 -5.22 -6.12 -5.67
N SER A 41 -4.08 -6.70 -5.30
CA SER A 41 -3.95 -8.11 -4.96
C SER A 41 -3.39 -8.28 -3.54
N VAL A 42 -3.55 -9.47 -2.98
CA VAL A 42 -3.03 -9.81 -1.65
C VAL A 42 -1.50 -9.83 -1.67
N LYS A 43 -0.89 -10.37 -2.73
CA LYS A 43 0.55 -10.61 -2.82
C LYS A 43 1.15 -9.97 -4.07
N HIS A 44 2.41 -9.57 -3.98
CA HIS A 44 3.19 -9.11 -5.13
C HIS A 44 3.31 -10.18 -6.22
N ILE A 45 3.49 -11.45 -5.82
CA ILE A 45 3.66 -12.55 -6.76
C ILE A 45 2.42 -12.78 -7.64
N ASP A 46 1.22 -12.49 -7.13
CA ASP A 46 0.00 -12.61 -7.89
C ASP A 46 -0.07 -11.51 -8.96
N LEU A 47 0.32 -10.26 -8.60
CA LEU A 47 0.45 -9.18 -9.58
C LEU A 47 1.54 -9.47 -10.63
N GLU A 48 2.68 -10.05 -10.23
CA GLU A 48 3.75 -10.45 -11.16
C GLU A 48 3.30 -11.54 -12.15
N LYS A 49 2.48 -12.49 -11.69
CA LYS A 49 1.94 -13.54 -12.55
C LYS A 49 0.91 -13.01 -13.54
N THR A 50 -0.02 -12.20 -13.04
CA THR A 50 -1.16 -11.70 -13.83
C THR A 50 -0.74 -10.57 -14.77
N PHE A 51 0.19 -9.69 -14.34
CA PHE A 51 0.64 -8.52 -15.08
C PHE A 51 2.14 -8.56 -15.38
N ALA A 52 2.67 -9.69 -15.86
CA ALA A 52 4.11 -9.93 -16.03
C ALA A 52 4.85 -8.86 -16.85
N THR A 53 4.17 -8.22 -17.82
CA THR A 53 4.74 -7.18 -18.68
C THR A 53 4.69 -5.78 -18.04
N ARG A 54 3.74 -5.54 -17.13
CA ARG A 54 3.40 -4.21 -16.59
C ARG A 54 3.77 -4.04 -15.12
N TYR A 55 3.66 -5.11 -14.34
CA TYR A 55 4.02 -5.10 -12.94
C TYR A 55 5.41 -5.68 -12.74
N LYS A 56 6.37 -4.81 -12.51
CA LYS A 56 7.70 -5.24 -12.05
C LYS A 56 7.78 -4.94 -10.57
N ARG A 57 7.81 -5.99 -9.75
CA ARG A 57 8.20 -5.81 -8.36
C ARG A 57 9.56 -5.14 -8.36
N VAL A 58 9.60 -3.91 -7.91
CA VAL A 58 10.86 -3.32 -7.53
C VAL A 58 11.32 -4.13 -6.33
N ILE A 59 12.15 -5.14 -6.61
CA ILE A 59 13.02 -5.70 -5.61
C ILE A 59 14.07 -4.60 -5.39
N SER A 60 13.68 -3.49 -4.76
CA SER A 60 14.64 -2.78 -3.96
C SER A 60 15.23 -3.91 -3.11
N LYS A 61 16.56 -4.27 -3.35
CA LYS A 61 17.32 -4.94 -2.31
C LYS A 61 16.75 -4.37 -1.04
N ARG A 62 16.21 -5.19 -0.12
CA ARG A 62 15.65 -4.69 1.12
C ARG A 62 16.54 -3.54 1.61
N VAL A 63 16.28 -2.35 1.11
CA VAL A 63 16.38 -1.20 1.94
C VAL A 63 15.27 -1.55 2.91
N GLU A 64 15.64 -2.14 4.04
CA GLU A 64 14.77 -2.16 5.20
C GLU A 64 14.09 -0.83 5.09
N ARG A 65 12.75 -0.79 5.07
CA ARG A 65 12.05 0.50 5.15
C ARG A 65 12.47 1.03 6.50
N ILE A 66 13.63 1.67 6.48
CA ILE A 66 14.11 2.42 7.61
C ILE A 66 12.96 3.41 7.75
N ASN A 67 12.20 3.25 8.80
CA ASN A 67 11.17 4.19 9.18
C ASN A 67 11.84 5.56 9.08
N ASP A 68 11.18 6.56 8.51
CA ASP A 68 11.76 7.90 8.35
C ASP A 68 12.41 8.41 9.65
N LEU A 69 11.89 7.98 10.78
CA LEU A 69 12.40 8.24 12.13
C LEU A 69 13.75 7.53 12.37
N ASP A 70 13.89 6.30 11.91
CA ASP A 70 15.11 5.50 12.06
C ASP A 70 16.17 6.03 11.08
N LEU A 71 15.76 6.39 9.85
CA LEU A 71 16.64 7.02 8.86
C LEU A 71 17.17 8.36 9.35
N PHE A 72 16.30 9.19 9.92
CA PHE A 72 16.69 10.47 10.51
C PHE A 72 17.67 10.26 11.66
N SER A 73 17.36 9.32 12.55
CA SER A 73 18.19 9.00 13.73
C SER A 73 19.57 8.47 13.29
N GLU A 74 19.61 7.60 12.27
CA GLU A 74 20.88 7.10 11.70
C GLU A 74 21.76 8.24 11.17
N VAL A 75 21.17 9.13 10.36
CA VAL A 75 21.90 10.28 9.80
C VAL A 75 22.39 11.20 10.92
N LEU A 76 21.54 11.53 11.88
CA LEU A 76 21.88 12.40 12.99
C LEU A 76 22.99 11.80 13.86
N LEU A 77 22.86 10.54 14.26
CA LEU A 77 23.89 9.84 15.05
C LEU A 77 25.22 9.76 14.31
N LYS A 78 25.21 9.49 13.01
CA LYS A 78 26.42 9.47 12.20
C LYS A 78 27.12 10.83 12.19
N GLU A 79 26.40 11.93 12.00
CA GLU A 79 26.99 13.27 11.98
C GLU A 79 27.48 13.69 13.38
N LEU A 80 26.77 13.30 14.43
CA LEU A 80 27.19 13.55 15.82
C LEU A 80 28.42 12.70 16.20
N SER A 81 28.52 11.44 15.78
CA SER A 81 29.66 10.57 16.11
C SER A 81 31.00 11.04 15.49
N ILE A 82 30.98 11.86 14.45
CA ILE A 82 32.19 12.43 13.84
C ILE A 82 32.82 13.51 14.76
N GLY A 83 31.99 14.23 15.54
CA GLY A 83 32.45 15.34 16.37
C GLY A 83 32.45 15.09 17.88
N PHE A 84 31.83 14.01 18.34
CA PHE A 84 31.64 13.76 19.77
C PHE A 84 31.84 12.29 20.11
N GLU A 85 32.53 12.03 21.23
CA GLU A 85 32.77 10.67 21.76
C GLU A 85 31.51 10.09 22.47
N ASP A 86 30.58 10.95 22.84
CA ASP A 86 29.36 10.58 23.56
C ASP A 86 28.31 9.93 22.66
N SER A 87 27.65 8.88 23.17
CA SER A 87 26.49 8.31 22.52
C SER A 87 25.22 9.14 22.77
N PHE A 88 24.50 9.44 21.72
CA PHE A 88 23.21 10.16 21.77
C PHE A 88 21.99 9.22 21.55
N GLU A 89 22.22 7.91 21.41
CA GLU A 89 21.15 6.94 21.09
C GLU A 89 19.99 6.96 22.09
N ASP A 90 20.30 6.97 23.40
CA ASP A 90 19.27 6.97 24.44
C ASP A 90 18.50 8.29 24.50
N SER A 91 19.19 9.39 24.24
CA SER A 91 18.55 10.71 24.18
C SER A 91 17.55 10.81 23.02
N LEU A 92 17.82 10.17 21.88
CA LEU A 92 16.91 10.14 20.73
C LEU A 92 15.67 9.25 20.95
N LYS A 93 15.71 8.33 21.92
CA LYS A 93 14.57 7.49 22.30
C LYS A 93 13.55 8.24 23.18
N ILE A 94 13.90 9.39 23.74
CA ILE A 94 13.00 10.20 24.56
C ILE A 94 11.84 10.71 23.70
N ILE A 95 10.61 10.61 24.22
CA ILE A 95 9.37 10.93 23.47
C ILE A 95 9.40 12.35 22.90
N GLN A 96 9.88 13.32 23.68
CA GLN A 96 9.96 14.73 23.25
C GLN A 96 10.87 14.91 22.03
N ASN A 97 12.06 14.27 22.05
CA ASN A 97 13.00 14.30 20.93
C ASN A 97 12.42 13.59 19.70
N ARG A 98 11.69 12.49 19.88
CA ARG A 98 10.99 11.81 18.77
C ARG A 98 9.89 12.67 18.15
N ILE A 99 9.14 13.41 18.94
CA ILE A 99 8.15 14.39 18.44
C ILE A 99 8.84 15.50 17.64
N GLN A 100 9.98 16.00 18.13
CA GLN A 100 10.77 17.00 17.44
C GLN A 100 11.31 16.49 16.11
N ILE A 101 11.87 15.28 16.08
CA ILE A 101 12.32 14.61 14.86
C ILE A 101 11.18 14.47 13.86
N PHE A 102 9.98 14.10 14.31
CA PHE A 102 8.82 13.97 13.43
C PHE A 102 8.42 15.30 12.77
N LYS A 103 8.49 16.43 13.52
CA LYS A 103 8.27 17.77 12.95
C LYS A 103 9.30 18.12 11.88
N ILE A 104 10.59 17.82 12.14
CA ILE A 104 11.65 18.06 11.16
C ILE A 104 11.42 17.24 9.88
N ILE A 105 11.01 15.98 10.02
CA ILE A 105 10.68 15.13 8.86
C ILE A 105 9.51 15.70 8.05
N GLN A 106 8.48 16.24 8.71
CA GLN A 106 7.37 16.91 8.01
C GLN A 106 7.84 18.14 7.24
N GLU A 107 8.69 18.97 7.84
CA GLU A 107 9.23 20.18 7.16
C GLU A 107 10.21 19.78 6.03
N LEU A 108 10.98 18.68 6.17
CA LEU A 108 11.80 18.12 5.07
C LEU A 108 10.94 17.78 3.84
N ARG A 109 9.77 17.17 4.06
CA ARG A 109 8.83 16.82 2.99
C ARG A 109 8.18 18.06 2.35
N SER A 110 8.01 19.13 3.12
CA SER A 110 7.46 20.41 2.61
C SER A 110 8.49 21.29 1.92
N GLY A 111 9.79 20.97 2.05
CA GLY A 111 10.89 21.74 1.46
C GLY A 111 11.19 23.07 2.15
N ASN A 112 10.73 23.28 3.40
CA ASN A 112 10.91 24.54 4.13
C ASN A 112 12.20 24.55 4.95
N ASN A 113 13.31 24.92 4.31
CA ASN A 113 14.64 24.87 4.92
C ASN A 113 14.80 25.70 6.19
N ASP A 114 14.20 26.89 6.26
CA ASP A 114 14.34 27.78 7.43
C ASP A 114 13.70 27.16 8.68
N LYS A 115 12.54 26.53 8.53
CA LYS A 115 11.89 25.80 9.62
C LYS A 115 12.66 24.56 10.03
N ILE A 116 13.23 23.83 9.06
CA ILE A 116 14.04 22.64 9.35
C ILE A 116 15.23 23.04 10.22
N ILE A 117 15.96 24.11 9.86
CA ILE A 117 17.11 24.60 10.61
C ILE A 117 16.67 25.02 12.02
N ALA A 118 15.56 25.74 12.15
CA ALA A 118 15.05 26.17 13.46
C ALA A 118 14.71 25.00 14.37
N GLU A 119 14.05 23.95 13.84
CA GLU A 119 13.69 22.77 14.61
C GLU A 119 14.90 21.85 14.89
N LEU A 120 15.89 21.77 13.98
CA LEU A 120 17.17 21.08 14.20
C LEU A 120 17.96 21.76 15.32
N ASN A 121 18.04 23.09 15.34
CA ASN A 121 18.72 23.84 16.39
C ASN A 121 18.10 23.54 17.76
N LYS A 122 16.77 23.50 17.88
CA LYS A 122 16.10 23.12 19.14
C LYS A 122 16.44 21.70 19.59
N LEU A 123 16.43 20.75 18.65
CA LEU A 123 16.79 19.36 18.97
C LEU A 123 18.24 19.26 19.45
N LEU A 124 19.18 19.92 18.77
CA LEU A 124 20.58 19.92 19.16
C LEU A 124 20.79 20.64 20.51
N ASP A 125 20.03 21.71 20.82
CA ASP A 125 20.06 22.38 22.10
C ASP A 125 19.67 21.43 23.24
N GLU A 126 18.61 20.64 23.07
CA GLU A 126 18.18 19.65 24.06
C GLU A 126 19.22 18.53 24.24
N LEU A 127 19.74 18.01 23.12
CA LEU A 127 20.75 16.95 23.13
C LEU A 127 22.06 17.39 23.81
N PHE A 128 22.56 18.58 23.47
CA PHE A 128 23.82 19.09 23.99
C PHE A 128 23.71 19.58 25.44
N SER A 129 22.60 20.24 25.79
CA SER A 129 22.35 20.65 27.17
C SER A 129 22.34 19.47 28.12
N SER A 130 21.79 18.34 27.70
CA SER A 130 21.78 17.09 28.51
C SER A 130 23.17 16.52 28.75
N LYS A 131 24.15 16.88 27.93
CA LYS A 131 25.54 16.39 27.95
C LYS A 131 26.57 17.46 28.36
N GLY A 132 26.13 18.71 28.55
CA GLY A 132 27.03 19.82 28.88
C GLY A 132 27.98 20.22 27.74
N ILE A 133 27.61 19.91 26.46
CA ILE A 133 28.45 20.17 25.31
C ILE A 133 28.21 21.60 24.82
N GLN A 134 29.30 22.34 24.62
CA GLN A 134 29.29 23.67 23.99
C GLN A 134 30.00 23.59 22.62
N THR A 135 29.26 23.80 21.54
CA THR A 135 29.81 23.79 20.18
C THR A 135 29.05 24.76 19.28
N ASP A 136 29.69 25.16 18.20
CA ASP A 136 29.03 25.90 17.12
C ASP A 136 28.03 24.98 16.41
N LYS A 137 26.75 25.30 16.56
CA LYS A 137 25.63 24.50 16.05
C LYS A 137 25.31 24.81 14.60
N ASP A 138 25.60 26.02 14.12
CA ASP A 138 25.15 26.44 12.78
C ASP A 138 25.85 25.65 11.68
N ALA A 139 27.16 25.42 11.83
CA ALA A 139 27.92 24.57 10.91
C ALA A 139 27.43 23.11 10.93
N LEU A 140 27.14 22.59 12.12
CA LEU A 140 26.64 21.23 12.32
C LEU A 140 25.22 21.08 11.76
N CYS A 141 24.31 22.02 12.03
CA CYS A 141 22.97 22.04 11.48
C CYS A 141 22.96 22.02 9.93
N THR A 142 23.82 22.83 9.31
CA THR A 142 23.96 22.89 7.86
C THR A 142 24.42 21.53 7.30
N LYS A 143 25.38 20.89 7.97
CA LYS A 143 25.89 19.58 7.60
C LYS A 143 24.84 18.48 7.71
N ILE A 144 24.12 18.44 8.84
CA ILE A 144 23.04 17.48 9.09
C ILE A 144 21.92 17.69 8.07
N LEU A 145 21.51 18.94 7.81
CA LEU A 145 20.47 19.25 6.82
C LEU A 145 20.83 18.71 5.44
N LYS A 146 22.07 18.94 4.99
CA LYS A 146 22.54 18.43 3.70
C LYS A 146 22.49 16.89 3.65
N SER A 147 23.02 16.22 4.67
CA SER A 147 23.01 14.75 4.76
C SER A 147 21.58 14.18 4.80
N LEU A 148 20.65 14.86 5.47
CA LEU A 148 19.23 14.48 5.49
C LEU A 148 18.60 14.66 4.09
N GLN A 149 18.81 15.80 3.44
CA GLN A 149 18.28 16.07 2.10
C GLN A 149 18.77 15.05 1.08
N ASP A 150 20.06 14.73 1.09
CA ASP A 150 20.66 13.73 0.21
C ASP A 150 20.02 12.35 0.43
N LYS A 151 19.87 11.91 1.68
CA LYS A 151 19.27 10.61 2.03
C LYS A 151 17.78 10.55 1.72
N PHE A 152 16.99 11.57 2.08
CA PHE A 152 15.57 11.63 1.82
C PHE A 152 15.25 11.78 0.33
N SER A 153 16.07 12.52 -0.44
CA SER A 153 15.92 12.62 -1.90
C SER A 153 16.18 11.28 -2.60
N MET A 154 17.14 10.48 -2.14
CA MET A 154 17.37 9.12 -2.65
C MET A 154 16.17 8.22 -2.38
N VAL A 155 15.53 8.31 -1.20
CA VAL A 155 14.34 7.52 -0.86
C VAL A 155 13.13 7.94 -1.70
N LEU A 156 12.94 9.23 -1.95
CA LEU A 156 11.86 9.75 -2.80
C LEU A 156 12.04 9.38 -4.28
N GLN A 157 13.27 9.40 -4.80
CA GLN A 157 13.59 8.98 -6.18
C GLN A 157 13.41 7.48 -6.40
N THR A 158 13.62 6.65 -5.37
CA THR A 158 13.36 5.21 -5.46
C THR A 158 11.86 4.86 -5.37
N SER A 159 11.01 5.78 -4.91
CA SER A 159 9.56 5.61 -4.89
C SER A 159 8.84 6.08 -6.16
N SER A 160 9.52 6.87 -7.02
CA SER A 160 9.03 7.29 -8.33
C SER A 160 9.62 6.42 -9.43
N LEU A 161 9.36 5.11 -9.39
CA LEU A 161 9.68 4.26 -10.53
C LEU A 161 8.63 4.43 -11.60
N GLU A 162 9.15 4.89 -12.74
CA GLU A 162 8.51 5.09 -14.01
C GLU A 162 7.47 4.00 -14.29
N ALA A 163 6.21 4.41 -14.41
CA ALA A 163 5.21 3.65 -15.10
C ALA A 163 5.74 3.43 -16.52
N ALA A 164 6.00 2.18 -16.89
CA ALA A 164 6.28 1.84 -18.28
C ALA A 164 5.16 2.43 -19.14
N ASP A 165 5.52 3.00 -20.30
CA ASP A 165 4.59 3.47 -21.30
C ASP A 165 3.52 2.39 -21.56
N SER A 166 2.35 2.54 -20.99
CA SER A 166 1.25 1.59 -21.14
C SER A 166 -0.03 2.36 -21.46
N GLU A 167 -0.81 1.79 -22.33
CA GLU A 167 -2.11 2.28 -22.79
C GLU A 167 -3.11 2.58 -21.65
N TYR A 168 -2.84 2.05 -20.42
CA TYR A 168 -3.67 2.20 -19.22
C TYR A 168 -2.91 2.89 -18.07
N GLN A 169 -2.27 4.04 -18.35
CA GLN A 169 -1.42 4.78 -17.40
C GLN A 169 -2.14 5.21 -16.10
N ASP A 170 -3.47 5.36 -16.17
CA ASP A 170 -4.27 5.84 -15.04
C ASP A 170 -4.66 4.77 -14.02
N ILE A 171 -4.44 3.48 -14.33
CA ILE A 171 -4.78 2.38 -13.43
C ILE A 171 -3.53 1.89 -12.71
N ARG A 172 -3.49 2.10 -11.40
CA ARG A 172 -2.37 1.67 -10.56
C ARG A 172 -2.53 0.21 -10.12
N LEU A 173 -1.48 -0.58 -10.30
CA LEU A 173 -1.36 -1.94 -9.78
C LEU A 173 -0.66 -1.88 -8.41
N ALA A 174 -1.26 -2.48 -7.37
CA ALA A 174 -0.77 -2.37 -6.01
C ALA A 174 -1.10 -3.60 -5.16
N THR A 175 -0.38 -3.82 -4.06
CA THR A 175 -0.85 -4.76 -3.05
C THR A 175 -1.78 -4.06 -2.05
N ILE A 176 -2.67 -4.83 -1.40
CA ILE A 176 -3.57 -4.28 -0.38
C ILE A 176 -2.80 -3.54 0.73
N HIS A 177 -1.62 -4.05 1.11
CA HIS A 177 -0.79 -3.42 2.14
C HIS A 177 -0.20 -2.08 1.71
N SER A 178 0.18 -1.93 0.43
CA SER A 178 0.74 -0.68 -0.08
C SER A 178 -0.29 0.44 -0.21
N THR A 179 -1.58 0.11 -0.25
CA THR A 179 -2.69 1.07 -0.33
C THR A 179 -3.31 1.42 1.03
N LYS A 180 -2.74 0.90 2.12
CA LYS A 180 -3.26 1.17 3.46
C LYS A 180 -3.19 2.66 3.79
N GLY A 181 -4.34 3.25 4.17
CA GLY A 181 -4.46 4.67 4.49
C GLY A 181 -4.87 5.56 3.31
N GLU A 182 -4.88 5.03 2.10
CA GLU A 182 -5.33 5.76 0.91
C GLU A 182 -6.86 5.68 0.72
N THR A 183 -7.38 6.57 -0.12
CA THR A 183 -8.76 6.58 -0.59
C THR A 183 -8.76 6.59 -2.10
N HIS A 184 -9.55 5.73 -2.73
CA HIS A 184 -9.57 5.54 -4.18
C HIS A 184 -10.91 6.00 -4.78
N LYS A 185 -10.92 6.40 -6.05
CA LYS A 185 -12.14 6.57 -6.84
C LYS A 185 -12.78 5.21 -7.08
N ALA A 186 -11.97 4.27 -7.53
CA ALA A 186 -12.36 2.91 -7.89
C ALA A 186 -11.32 1.91 -7.39
N THR A 187 -11.76 0.79 -6.85
CA THR A 187 -10.88 -0.32 -6.47
C THR A 187 -11.42 -1.63 -7.01
N LEU A 188 -10.55 -2.38 -7.69
CA LEU A 188 -10.77 -3.76 -8.05
C LEU A 188 -9.89 -4.66 -7.18
N LEU A 189 -10.50 -5.59 -6.45
CA LEU A 189 -9.80 -6.63 -5.70
C LEU A 189 -9.71 -7.90 -6.54
N MET A 190 -8.49 -8.35 -6.84
CA MET A 190 -8.25 -9.62 -7.51
C MET A 190 -8.48 -10.80 -6.57
N LEU A 191 -9.24 -11.78 -7.01
CA LEU A 191 -9.55 -13.01 -6.24
C LEU A 191 -8.76 -14.21 -6.78
N ASP A 192 -7.47 -14.02 -7.03
CA ASP A 192 -6.53 -14.99 -7.58
C ASP A 192 -5.52 -15.55 -6.57
N SER A 193 -5.50 -15.02 -5.35
CA SER A 193 -4.50 -15.39 -4.34
C SER A 193 -4.83 -16.71 -3.64
N GLU A 194 -3.78 -17.48 -3.33
CA GLU A 194 -3.85 -18.66 -2.46
C GLU A 194 -3.33 -18.35 -1.05
N PHE A 195 -4.03 -18.87 -0.05
CA PHE A 195 -3.65 -18.84 1.36
C PHE A 195 -3.18 -20.22 1.81
N LYS A 196 -1.94 -20.30 2.30
CA LYS A 196 -1.36 -21.55 2.81
C LYS A 196 -1.27 -21.49 4.33
N VAL A 197 -1.70 -22.53 4.99
CA VAL A 197 -1.71 -22.64 6.46
C VAL A 197 -0.29 -22.75 7.01
N ASP A 198 0.60 -23.46 6.31
CA ASP A 198 1.99 -23.66 6.74
C ASP A 198 2.89 -23.92 5.54
N ASN A 199 4.10 -23.35 5.56
CA ASN A 199 5.10 -23.55 4.49
C ASN A 199 5.73 -24.97 4.53
N THR A 200 5.47 -25.75 5.57
CA THR A 200 6.08 -27.07 5.79
C THR A 200 5.23 -28.23 5.29
N ASN A 201 3.94 -28.04 5.09
CA ASN A 201 3.03 -29.07 4.64
C ASN A 201 2.68 -28.88 3.17
N ASN A 202 2.86 -29.95 2.35
CA ASN A 202 2.41 -30.01 0.95
C ASN A 202 0.88 -30.01 0.78
N LEU A 203 0.14 -29.40 1.69
CA LEU A 203 -1.30 -29.27 1.58
C LEU A 203 -1.66 -28.18 0.58
N PRO A 204 -2.69 -28.39 -0.25
CA PRO A 204 -3.17 -27.37 -1.16
C PRO A 204 -3.62 -26.12 -0.37
N GLY A 205 -3.33 -24.95 -0.90
CA GLY A 205 -3.78 -23.69 -0.31
C GLY A 205 -5.28 -23.47 -0.50
N TYR A 206 -5.85 -22.58 0.28
CA TYR A 206 -7.22 -22.12 0.11
C TYR A 206 -7.24 -20.92 -0.84
N HIS A 207 -8.05 -20.96 -1.89
CA HIS A 207 -8.25 -19.80 -2.77
C HIS A 207 -9.06 -18.70 -2.08
N ILE A 208 -8.67 -17.45 -2.29
CA ILE A 208 -9.34 -16.29 -1.68
C ILE A 208 -10.83 -16.22 -2.03
N LEU A 209 -11.22 -16.58 -3.26
CA LEU A 209 -12.63 -16.65 -3.66
C LEU A 209 -13.41 -17.59 -2.76
N GLN A 210 -12.89 -18.80 -2.53
CA GLN A 210 -13.51 -19.80 -1.67
C GLN A 210 -13.67 -19.31 -0.22
N LEU A 211 -12.62 -18.68 0.34
CA LEU A 211 -12.62 -18.13 1.69
C LEU A 211 -13.62 -16.98 1.86
N LEU A 212 -13.79 -16.15 0.81
CA LEU A 212 -14.66 -14.97 0.86
C LEU A 212 -16.09 -15.25 0.37
N LYS A 213 -16.37 -16.37 -0.30
CA LYS A 213 -17.65 -16.70 -0.96
C LYS A 213 -18.86 -16.35 -0.09
N LYS A 214 -18.94 -16.87 1.13
CA LYS A 214 -20.07 -16.64 2.05
C LYS A 214 -20.32 -15.14 2.30
N TYR A 215 -19.26 -14.37 2.47
CA TYR A 215 -19.35 -12.92 2.75
C TYR A 215 -19.72 -12.11 1.52
N LEU A 216 -19.20 -12.49 0.34
CA LEU A 216 -19.60 -11.90 -0.94
C LEU A 216 -21.08 -12.16 -1.24
N LEU A 217 -21.60 -13.30 -0.82
CA LEU A 217 -23.00 -13.70 -0.95
C LEU A 217 -23.90 -13.22 0.19
N LYS A 218 -23.40 -12.32 1.06
CA LYS A 218 -24.15 -11.77 2.22
C LYS A 218 -24.59 -12.84 3.25
N ASP A 219 -24.01 -14.02 3.22
CA ASP A 219 -24.21 -15.04 4.24
C ASP A 219 -23.22 -14.81 5.39
N TYR A 220 -23.56 -13.85 6.25
CA TYR A 220 -22.69 -13.43 7.35
C TYR A 220 -22.74 -14.46 8.48
N CYS A 221 -21.71 -15.27 8.59
CA CYS A 221 -21.52 -16.13 9.75
C CYS A 221 -20.43 -15.55 10.66
N THR A 222 -20.66 -15.58 11.97
CA THR A 222 -19.64 -15.29 12.97
C THR A 222 -18.64 -16.44 13.01
N LEU A 223 -17.34 -16.11 12.89
CA LEU A 223 -16.30 -17.09 13.06
C LEU A 223 -16.23 -17.54 14.54
N PRO A 224 -16.10 -18.84 14.84
CA PRO A 224 -15.98 -19.32 16.20
C PRO A 224 -14.70 -18.83 16.88
N VAL A 225 -14.67 -18.89 18.23
CA VAL A 225 -13.48 -18.51 19.00
C VAL A 225 -12.33 -19.47 18.71
N ASP A 226 -12.62 -20.77 18.76
CA ASP A 226 -11.66 -21.84 18.43
C ASP A 226 -11.75 -22.13 16.92
N LYS A 227 -10.83 -21.56 16.17
CA LYS A 227 -10.81 -21.61 14.71
C LYS A 227 -9.96 -22.78 14.21
N ASN A 228 -10.51 -23.56 13.27
CA ASN A 228 -9.70 -24.44 12.44
C ASN A 228 -8.84 -23.63 11.45
N ASP A 229 -7.99 -24.30 10.69
CA ASP A 229 -7.03 -23.63 9.81
C ASP A 229 -7.71 -22.86 8.68
N GLU A 230 -8.76 -23.42 8.06
CA GLU A 230 -9.55 -22.71 7.05
C GLU A 230 -10.19 -21.43 7.61
N GLN A 231 -10.73 -21.48 8.83
CA GLN A 231 -11.34 -20.31 9.48
C GLN A 231 -10.31 -19.25 9.85
N LYS A 232 -9.07 -19.63 10.21
CA LYS A 232 -7.97 -18.69 10.42
C LYS A 232 -7.59 -17.98 9.12
N GLU A 233 -7.48 -18.72 8.01
CA GLU A 233 -7.19 -18.13 6.70
C GLU A 233 -8.37 -17.29 6.19
N THR A 234 -9.61 -17.69 6.45
CA THR A 234 -10.81 -16.89 6.18
C THR A 234 -10.75 -15.55 6.92
N GLU A 235 -10.39 -15.54 8.20
CA GLU A 235 -10.26 -14.30 8.96
C GLU A 235 -9.18 -13.37 8.38
N LYS A 236 -8.05 -13.93 7.94
CA LYS A 236 -6.99 -13.14 7.28
C LYS A 236 -7.48 -12.57 5.95
N ALA A 237 -8.13 -13.40 5.13
CA ALA A 237 -8.70 -12.98 3.84
C ALA A 237 -9.74 -11.88 4.02
N LEU A 238 -10.64 -12.00 5.01
CA LEU A 238 -11.64 -10.99 5.34
C LEU A 238 -11.03 -9.65 5.76
N LYS A 239 -10.00 -9.66 6.62
CA LYS A 239 -9.31 -8.44 7.03
C LYS A 239 -8.69 -7.73 5.83
N LEU A 240 -8.09 -8.46 4.90
CA LEU A 240 -7.49 -7.92 3.69
C LEU A 240 -8.55 -7.39 2.72
N ALA A 241 -9.61 -8.18 2.47
CA ALA A 241 -10.73 -7.76 1.62
C ALA A 241 -11.42 -6.51 2.19
N TYR A 242 -11.63 -6.42 3.51
CA TYR A 242 -12.17 -5.23 4.16
C TYR A 242 -11.29 -4.01 3.91
N VAL A 243 -9.97 -4.12 4.06
CA VAL A 243 -9.05 -3.01 3.77
C VAL A 243 -9.15 -2.57 2.31
N ALA A 244 -9.22 -3.50 1.35
CA ALA A 244 -9.32 -3.19 -0.07
C ALA A 244 -10.67 -2.55 -0.43
N LEU A 245 -11.78 -3.19 -0.04
CA LEU A 245 -13.14 -2.84 -0.46
C LEU A 245 -13.75 -1.67 0.32
N SER A 246 -13.14 -1.24 1.43
CA SER A 246 -13.52 -0.03 2.17
C SER A 246 -12.83 1.24 1.66
N ARG A 247 -11.92 1.16 0.69
CA ARG A 247 -11.16 2.30 0.15
C ARG A 247 -11.85 3.07 -0.96
N PRO A 248 -12.59 2.42 -1.88
CA PRO A 248 -13.24 3.13 -2.97
C PRO A 248 -14.38 4.02 -2.47
N THR A 249 -14.48 5.21 -3.08
CA THR A 249 -15.57 6.16 -2.81
C THR A 249 -16.73 6.01 -3.78
N HIS A 250 -16.49 5.40 -4.96
CA HIS A 250 -17.50 5.30 -6.01
C HIS A 250 -17.65 3.86 -6.55
N LEU A 251 -16.57 3.17 -6.91
CA LEU A 251 -16.66 1.84 -7.50
C LEU A 251 -15.95 0.77 -6.66
N VAL A 252 -16.74 -0.18 -6.15
CA VAL A 252 -16.27 -1.46 -5.60
C VAL A 252 -16.36 -2.50 -6.71
N CYS A 253 -15.25 -3.14 -7.04
CA CYS A 253 -15.17 -4.20 -8.03
C CYS A 253 -14.35 -5.38 -7.52
N ILE A 254 -14.70 -6.60 -7.95
CA ILE A 254 -13.88 -7.80 -7.75
C ILE A 254 -13.53 -8.40 -9.10
N GLY A 255 -12.32 -8.93 -9.23
CA GLY A 255 -11.86 -9.68 -10.40
C GLY A 255 -11.79 -11.17 -10.08
N ILE A 256 -12.48 -11.99 -10.87
CA ILE A 256 -12.54 -13.45 -10.69
C ILE A 256 -11.84 -14.09 -11.89
N PRO A 257 -10.74 -14.82 -11.71
CA PRO A 257 -10.11 -15.57 -12.79
C PRO A 257 -11.06 -16.63 -13.35
N SER A 258 -11.12 -16.78 -14.68
CA SER A 258 -12.02 -17.73 -15.35
C SER A 258 -11.82 -19.18 -14.90
N ASN A 259 -10.57 -19.57 -14.63
CA ASN A 259 -10.25 -20.91 -14.14
C ASN A 259 -10.81 -21.21 -12.74
N GLN A 260 -11.16 -20.18 -11.94
CA GLN A 260 -11.80 -20.37 -10.63
C GLN A 260 -13.31 -20.68 -10.74
N ILE A 261 -13.94 -20.30 -11.86
CA ILE A 261 -15.36 -20.56 -12.12
C ILE A 261 -15.60 -22.04 -12.37
N GLU A 262 -14.63 -22.75 -12.95
CA GLU A 262 -14.73 -24.22 -13.12
C GLU A 262 -14.89 -24.94 -11.77
N ASN A 263 -14.24 -24.44 -10.73
CA ASN A 263 -14.33 -24.97 -9.38
C ASN A 263 -15.58 -24.51 -8.60
N GLU A 264 -16.19 -23.41 -9.03
CA GLU A 264 -17.33 -22.75 -8.38
C GLU A 264 -18.40 -22.35 -9.43
N PRO A 265 -19.03 -23.32 -10.13
CA PRO A 265 -19.85 -23.06 -11.30
C PRO A 265 -21.09 -22.20 -11.03
N THR A 266 -21.58 -22.13 -9.81
CA THR A 266 -22.74 -21.31 -9.43
C THR A 266 -22.38 -19.88 -9.06
N ILE A 267 -21.10 -19.57 -8.83
CA ILE A 267 -20.67 -18.30 -8.24
C ILE A 267 -21.17 -17.07 -8.98
N ILE A 268 -21.22 -17.12 -10.32
CA ILE A 268 -21.70 -16.00 -11.14
C ILE A 268 -23.17 -15.73 -10.83
N GLN A 269 -24.02 -16.78 -10.85
CA GLN A 269 -25.44 -16.63 -10.58
C GLN A 269 -25.68 -16.21 -9.14
N ASP A 270 -24.97 -16.82 -8.20
CA ASP A 270 -25.06 -16.51 -6.78
C ASP A 270 -24.72 -15.02 -6.51
N LEU A 271 -23.70 -14.47 -7.16
CA LEU A 271 -23.34 -13.04 -7.05
C LEU A 271 -24.44 -12.14 -7.65
N LEU A 272 -24.99 -12.49 -8.81
CA LEU A 272 -26.09 -11.74 -9.41
C LEU A 272 -27.33 -11.71 -8.51
N ASP A 273 -27.66 -12.84 -7.89
CA ASP A 273 -28.83 -12.96 -7.01
C ASP A 273 -28.73 -12.10 -5.75
N VAL A 274 -27.52 -11.83 -5.27
CA VAL A 274 -27.29 -10.93 -4.12
C VAL A 274 -27.03 -9.48 -4.52
N GLY A 275 -27.11 -9.16 -5.83
CA GLY A 275 -27.10 -7.78 -6.35
C GLY A 275 -25.72 -7.27 -6.79
N TRP A 276 -24.74 -8.15 -7.04
CA TRP A 276 -23.56 -7.81 -7.81
C TRP A 276 -23.92 -7.69 -9.29
N GLN A 277 -23.23 -6.84 -10.03
CA GLN A 277 -23.41 -6.65 -11.46
C GLN A 277 -22.21 -7.20 -12.21
N GLN A 278 -22.44 -8.10 -13.16
CA GLN A 278 -21.37 -8.59 -14.03
C GLN A 278 -21.08 -7.58 -15.13
N TYR A 279 -19.83 -7.15 -15.24
CA TYR A 279 -19.40 -6.41 -16.42
C TYR A 279 -19.14 -7.39 -17.60
N LYS A 280 -19.77 -7.13 -18.74
CA LYS A 280 -19.57 -7.83 -20.02
C LYS A 280 -19.31 -6.81 -21.11
N GLU A 281 -18.34 -7.08 -22.01
CA GLU A 281 -18.00 -6.16 -23.12
C GLU A 281 -19.18 -5.84 -24.03
N GLN A 282 -20.18 -6.74 -24.12
CA GLN A 282 -21.34 -6.57 -25.01
C GLN A 282 -22.37 -5.54 -24.49
N ASP A 283 -22.21 -5.00 -23.31
CA ASP A 283 -23.11 -3.98 -22.75
C ASP A 283 -22.83 -2.55 -23.28
N VAL A 284 -22.01 -2.42 -24.33
CA VAL A 284 -21.72 -1.16 -25.04
C VAL A 284 -22.60 -1.06 -26.29
N THR A 285 -23.86 -0.69 -26.09
CA THR A 285 -24.74 -0.24 -27.17
C THR A 285 -25.27 1.14 -26.88
#